data_769d33eb8ef5dcea22a3b3f91cfd241a
#
_entry.id   769d33eb8ef5dcea22a3b3f91cfd241a
#
_cell.length_a   1.000
_cell.length_b   1.000
_cell.length_c   1.000
_cell.angle_alpha   90.00
_cell.angle_beta   90.00
_cell.angle_gamma   90.00
#
_symmetry.space_group_name_H-M   'P 1'
#
loop_
_entity.id
_entity.type
_entity.pdbx_description
1 polymer ?
#
loop_
_entity_poly.entity_id
_entity_poly.type
_entity_poly.pdbx_seq_one_letter_code
_entity_poly.pdbx_strand_id
1 'polypeptide(L)'
;MAKVSMVNRQIKRERLVQKFMKKREELKKISKDSSLSNEERFKARLALAKLPRNSSPTRLHSRCAITGRPKGYYRKLKMSRIALRELASAGEIPGMIKSSW
;
A
#
# COMPACT_ATOMS: atom_id res chain seq x y z
N MET A 1 -10.67 -7.98 -14.39
CA MET A 1 -10.16 -8.54 -13.13
C MET A 1 -8.64 -8.63 -13.15
N ALA A 2 -8.00 -8.44 -12.00
CA ALA A 2 -6.57 -8.64 -11.87
C ALA A 2 -6.24 -10.14 -11.80
N LYS A 3 -5.08 -10.51 -12.34
CA LYS A 3 -4.59 -11.90 -12.25
C LYS A 3 -4.25 -12.23 -10.78
N VAL A 4 -4.39 -13.48 -10.40
CA VAL A 4 -4.04 -13.97 -9.06
C VAL A 4 -2.57 -13.67 -8.71
N SER A 5 -1.66 -13.76 -9.68
CA SER A 5 -0.25 -13.42 -9.51
C SER A 5 -0.03 -11.96 -9.10
N MET A 6 -0.84 -11.05 -9.62
CA MET A 6 -0.78 -9.62 -9.27
C MET A 6 -1.23 -9.38 -7.83
N VAL A 7 -2.30 -10.02 -7.41
CA VAL A 7 -2.82 -9.95 -6.04
C VAL A 7 -1.83 -10.56 -5.05
N ASN A 8 -1.26 -11.72 -5.36
CA ASN A 8 -0.26 -12.38 -4.51
C ASN A 8 1.02 -11.54 -4.37
N ARG A 9 1.43 -10.87 -5.43
CA ARG A 9 2.56 -9.95 -5.40
C ARG A 9 2.30 -8.77 -4.46
N GLN A 10 1.09 -8.23 -4.47
CA GLN A 10 0.68 -7.18 -3.55
C GLN A 10 0.72 -7.64 -2.09
N ILE A 11 0.20 -8.83 -1.81
CA ILE A 11 0.24 -9.44 -0.47
C ILE A 11 1.69 -9.63 0.02
N LYS A 12 2.57 -10.10 -0.85
CA LYS A 12 4.00 -10.25 -0.55
C LYS A 12 4.63 -8.90 -0.18
N ARG A 13 4.34 -7.84 -0.92
CA ARG A 13 4.82 -6.49 -0.64
C ARG A 13 4.31 -5.98 0.71
N GLU A 14 3.04 -6.17 1.02
CA GLU A 14 2.45 -5.79 2.30
C GLU A 14 3.16 -6.45 3.47
N ARG A 15 3.42 -7.74 3.39
CA ARG A 15 4.15 -8.50 4.42
C ARG A 15 5.56 -7.95 4.62
N LEU A 16 6.29 -7.69 3.54
CA LEU A 16 7.65 -7.14 3.63
C LEU A 16 7.66 -5.72 4.18
N VAL A 17 6.69 -4.88 3.82
CA VAL A 17 6.55 -3.53 4.36
C VAL A 17 6.33 -3.57 5.86
N GLN A 18 5.44 -4.42 6.35
CA GLN A 18 5.19 -4.57 7.78
C GLN A 18 6.42 -5.08 8.53
N LYS A 19 7.10 -6.07 7.96
CA LYS A 19 8.30 -6.68 8.57
C LYS A 19 9.42 -5.66 8.77
N PHE A 20 9.66 -4.80 7.78
CA PHE A 20 10.76 -3.85 7.78
C PHE A 20 10.37 -2.42 8.18
N MET A 21 9.13 -2.19 8.58
CA MET A 21 8.64 -0.85 8.88
C MET A 21 9.44 -0.15 9.99
N LYS A 22 9.62 -0.79 11.13
CA LYS A 22 10.38 -0.24 12.26
C LYS A 22 11.82 0.04 11.88
N LYS A 23 12.46 -0.91 11.23
CA LYS A 23 13.85 -0.79 10.79
C LYS A 23 14.04 0.37 9.82
N ARG A 24 13.11 0.56 8.88
CA ARG A 24 13.13 1.70 7.97
C ARG A 24 12.97 3.02 8.68
N GLU A 25 12.06 3.12 9.64
CA GLU A 25 11.83 4.35 10.41
C GLU A 25 13.08 4.74 11.21
N GLU A 26 13.70 3.77 11.89
CA GLU A 26 14.94 3.99 12.64
C GLU A 26 16.08 4.51 11.75
N LEU A 27 16.28 3.85 10.61
CA LEU A 27 17.32 4.25 9.65
C LEU A 27 17.04 5.62 9.02
N LYS A 28 15.78 5.94 8.75
CA LYS A 28 15.39 7.27 8.27
C LYS A 28 15.63 8.36 9.29
N LYS A 29 15.33 8.11 10.56
CA LYS A 29 15.61 9.05 11.65
C LYS A 29 17.12 9.33 11.75
N ILE A 30 17.93 8.29 11.75
CA ILE A 30 19.41 8.41 11.79
C ILE A 30 19.92 9.19 10.58
N SER A 31 19.41 8.91 9.37
CA SER A 31 19.87 9.59 8.16
C SER A 31 19.51 11.06 8.09
N LYS A 32 18.44 11.48 8.80
CA LYS A 32 17.98 12.87 8.85
C LYS A 32 18.49 13.65 10.06
N ASP A 33 19.06 12.98 11.02
CA ASP A 33 19.54 13.63 12.25
C ASP A 33 20.79 14.46 11.97
N SER A 34 20.69 15.77 12.15
CA SER A 34 21.79 16.70 11.92
C SER A 34 22.85 16.68 13.03
N SER A 35 22.51 16.11 14.20
CA SER A 35 23.45 16.00 15.33
C SER A 35 24.50 14.89 15.14
N LEU A 36 24.25 13.96 14.21
CA LEU A 36 25.15 12.85 13.92
C LEU A 36 26.20 13.24 12.86
N SER A 37 27.33 12.52 12.86
CA SER A 37 28.37 12.71 11.86
C SER A 37 27.88 12.30 10.46
N ASN A 38 28.52 12.87 9.42
CA ASN A 38 28.21 12.52 8.03
C ASN A 38 28.45 11.04 7.72
N GLU A 39 29.45 10.43 8.37
CA GLU A 39 29.74 9.00 8.20
C GLU A 39 28.61 8.11 8.71
N GLU A 40 28.08 8.41 9.90
CA GLU A 40 26.96 7.66 10.48
C GLU A 40 25.69 7.81 9.65
N ARG A 41 25.41 9.02 9.19
CA ARG A 41 24.28 9.29 8.30
C ARG A 41 24.41 8.55 6.96
N PHE A 42 25.61 8.51 6.41
CA PHE A 42 25.90 7.79 5.18
C PHE A 42 25.75 6.27 5.35
N LYS A 43 26.23 5.70 6.46
CA LYS A 43 26.02 4.28 6.78
C LYS A 43 24.52 3.93 6.87
N ALA A 44 23.73 4.80 7.49
CA ALA A 44 22.28 4.62 7.56
C ALA A 44 21.62 4.61 6.17
N ARG A 45 22.06 5.50 5.28
CA ARG A 45 21.58 5.54 3.88
C ARG A 45 21.94 4.27 3.11
N LEU A 46 23.17 3.77 3.29
CA LEU A 46 23.59 2.50 2.69
C LEU A 46 22.76 1.32 3.21
N ALA A 47 22.49 1.29 4.52
CA ALA A 47 21.64 0.25 5.11
C ALA A 47 20.21 0.30 4.57
N LEU A 48 19.64 1.49 4.36
CA LEU A 48 18.35 1.66 3.70
C LEU A 48 18.36 1.11 2.26
N ALA A 49 19.42 1.37 1.52
CA ALA A 49 19.56 0.88 0.15
C ALA A 49 19.69 -0.65 0.06
N LYS A 50 20.23 -1.29 1.09
CA LYS A 50 20.36 -2.75 1.17
C LYS A 50 19.06 -3.47 1.52
N LEU A 51 18.06 -2.77 2.05
CA LEU A 51 16.78 -3.38 2.36
C LEU A 51 16.07 -3.86 1.08
N PRO A 52 15.24 -4.92 1.15
CA PRO A 52 14.49 -5.38 -0.01
C PRO A 52 13.66 -4.24 -0.63
N ARG A 53 13.66 -4.14 -1.94
CA ARG A 53 12.90 -3.10 -2.65
C ARG A 53 11.40 -3.19 -2.35
N ASN A 54 10.87 -4.41 -2.29
CA ASN A 54 9.46 -4.64 -2.00
C ASN A 54 9.05 -4.34 -0.54
N SER A 55 10.00 -4.00 0.32
CA SER A 55 9.71 -3.51 1.68
C SER A 55 9.40 -2.02 1.73
N SER A 56 9.51 -1.31 0.62
CA SER A 56 9.18 0.12 0.55
C SER A 56 7.67 0.34 0.49
N PRO A 57 7.09 1.18 1.38
CA PRO A 57 5.65 1.46 1.36
C PRO A 57 5.20 2.20 0.09
N THR A 58 6.11 2.86 -0.63
CA THR A 58 5.79 3.54 -1.89
C THR A 58 5.39 2.58 -3.01
N ARG A 59 5.74 1.31 -2.90
CA ARG A 59 5.37 0.27 -3.86
C ARG A 59 4.01 -0.35 -3.62
N LEU A 60 3.39 -0.06 -2.47
CA LEU A 60 2.05 -0.53 -2.19
C LEU A 60 1.04 0.25 -3.02
N HIS A 61 0.04 -0.45 -3.51
CA HIS A 61 -1.06 0.12 -4.27
C HIS A 61 -2.39 -0.38 -3.73
N SER A 62 -3.34 0.52 -3.55
CA SER A 62 -4.70 0.16 -3.17
C SER A 62 -5.38 -0.61 -4.29
N ARG A 63 -5.93 -1.77 -3.97
CA ARG A 63 -6.62 -2.64 -4.92
C ARG A 63 -8.00 -3.03 -4.39
N CYS A 64 -8.95 -3.20 -5.29
CA CYS A 64 -10.28 -3.67 -4.94
C CYS A 64 -10.19 -5.01 -4.19
N ALA A 65 -10.87 -5.10 -3.05
CA ALA A 65 -10.89 -6.31 -2.24
C ALA A 65 -11.57 -7.50 -2.95
N ILE A 66 -12.44 -7.23 -3.91
CA ILE A 66 -13.22 -8.25 -4.64
C ILE A 66 -12.52 -8.66 -5.92
N THR A 67 -12.13 -7.69 -6.76
CA THR A 67 -11.60 -7.95 -8.11
C THR A 67 -10.09 -7.76 -8.25
N GLY A 68 -9.46 -7.06 -7.31
CA GLY A 68 -8.05 -6.72 -7.38
C GLY A 68 -7.73 -5.55 -8.31
N ARG A 69 -8.74 -4.86 -8.84
CA ARG A 69 -8.56 -3.72 -9.75
C ARG A 69 -7.82 -2.57 -9.05
N PRO A 70 -6.74 -2.03 -9.63
CA PRO A 70 -5.97 -0.94 -8.99
C PRO A 70 -6.52 0.46 -9.28
N LYS A 71 -7.38 0.62 -10.27
CA LYS A 71 -7.94 1.91 -10.70
C LYS A 71 -9.40 2.05 -10.27
N GLY A 72 -9.84 3.30 -10.11
CA GLY A 72 -11.22 3.57 -9.71
C GLY A 72 -11.56 2.99 -8.33
N TYR A 73 -10.66 3.16 -7.38
CA TYR A 73 -10.77 2.57 -6.05
C TYR A 73 -11.32 3.58 -5.03
N TYR A 74 -12.34 3.15 -4.28
CA TYR A 74 -12.88 3.91 -3.17
C TYR A 74 -12.28 3.43 -1.85
N ARG A 75 -11.47 4.26 -1.21
CA ARG A 75 -10.74 3.91 0.03
C ARG A 75 -11.67 3.54 1.18
N LYS A 76 -12.77 4.25 1.33
CA LYS A 76 -13.72 4.02 2.42
C LYS A 76 -14.32 2.62 2.37
N LEU A 77 -14.65 2.13 1.18
CA LEU A 77 -15.30 0.84 0.98
C LEU A 77 -14.34 -0.26 0.52
N LYS A 78 -13.09 0.09 0.21
CA LYS A 78 -12.06 -0.83 -0.30
C LYS A 78 -12.51 -1.60 -1.55
N MET A 79 -13.24 -0.93 -2.41
CA MET A 79 -13.80 -1.49 -3.64
C MET A 79 -13.51 -0.60 -4.84
N SER A 80 -13.46 -1.22 -6.03
CA SER A 80 -13.45 -0.48 -7.28
C SER A 80 -14.85 0.10 -7.59
N ARG A 81 -14.90 1.10 -8.46
CA ARG A 81 -16.16 1.71 -8.91
C ARG A 81 -17.14 0.68 -9.51
N ILE A 82 -16.60 -0.33 -10.19
CA ILE A 82 -17.40 -1.37 -10.83
C ILE A 82 -18.04 -2.29 -9.79
N ALA A 83 -17.23 -2.79 -8.84
CA ALA A 83 -17.72 -3.64 -7.75
C ALA A 83 -18.69 -2.87 -6.85
N LEU A 84 -18.41 -1.60 -6.57
CA LEU A 84 -19.29 -0.73 -5.79
C LEU A 84 -20.67 -0.61 -6.43
N ARG A 85 -20.72 -0.35 -7.73
CA ARG A 85 -21.99 -0.21 -8.44
C ARG A 85 -22.78 -1.52 -8.47
N GLU A 86 -22.12 -2.63 -8.70
CA GLU A 86 -22.76 -3.94 -8.71
C GLU A 86 -23.37 -4.31 -7.36
N LEU A 87 -22.59 -4.16 -6.28
CA LEU A 87 -23.07 -4.49 -4.94
C LEU A 87 -24.11 -3.50 -4.44
N ALA A 88 -23.99 -2.22 -4.75
CA ALA A 88 -24.99 -1.22 -4.40
C ALA A 88 -26.32 -1.47 -5.14
N SER A 89 -26.27 -1.85 -6.41
CA SER A 89 -27.45 -2.21 -7.20
C SER A 89 -28.14 -3.48 -6.68
N ALA A 90 -27.36 -4.41 -6.12
CA ALA A 90 -27.87 -5.61 -5.47
C ALA A 90 -28.41 -5.34 -4.04
N GLY A 91 -28.26 -4.12 -3.51
CA GLY A 91 -28.71 -3.75 -2.17
C GLY A 91 -27.83 -4.27 -1.05
N GLU A 92 -26.60 -4.69 -1.32
CA GLU A 92 -25.68 -5.26 -0.33
C GLU A 92 -24.88 -4.21 0.43
N ILE A 93 -24.90 -2.95 0.00
CA ILE A 93 -24.20 -1.84 0.68
C ILE A 93 -25.24 -0.98 1.40
N PRO A 94 -25.24 -0.96 2.74
CA PRO A 94 -26.22 -0.15 3.48
C PRO A 94 -25.98 1.35 3.29
N GLY A 95 -27.05 2.11 3.19
CA GLY A 95 -27.01 3.57 3.07
C GLY A 95 -26.65 4.12 1.68
N MET A 96 -26.47 3.26 0.68
CA MET A 96 -26.18 3.68 -0.69
C MET A 96 -27.45 3.99 -1.46
N ILE A 97 -27.52 5.21 -1.97
CA ILE A 97 -28.64 5.70 -2.79
C ILE A 97 -28.07 6.24 -4.11
N LYS A 98 -28.74 5.95 -5.22
CA LYS A 98 -28.37 6.54 -6.51
C LYS A 98 -28.61 8.05 -6.49
N SER A 99 -27.62 8.81 -6.89
CA SER A 99 -27.76 10.26 -7.04
C SER A 99 -28.39 10.66 -8.38
N SER A 100 -28.37 9.73 -9.34
CA SER A 100 -29.01 9.87 -10.65
C SER A 100 -29.53 8.51 -11.12
N TRP A 101 -30.54 8.52 -11.97
CA TRP A 101 -31.09 7.30 -12.59
C TRP A 101 -30.60 7.04 -14.00
#